data_c31625d402c04d7368ec1ad59c6ee365
#
_entry.id   c31625d402c04d7368ec1ad59c6ee365
#
_cell.length_a   1.000
_cell.length_b   1.000
_cell.length_c   1.000
_cell.angle_alpha   90.00
_cell.angle_beta   90.00
_cell.angle_gamma   90.00
#
_symmetry.space_group_name_H-M   'P 1'
#
loop_
_entity.id
_entity.type
_entity.pdbx_description
1 polymer ?
#
loop_
_entity_poly.entity_id
_entity_poly.type
_entity_poly.pdbx_seq_one_letter_code
_entity_poly.pdbx_strand_id
1 'polypeptide(L)'
;MTKPRTTETPADRPPVQRTRLDLDLSPLDVLRRFRGRDRLVALIGAWHHGEALIAFDPVRVLTGDPFDIDLDCAPAQLGPSDGFGGGWVGAWGYRLSSIVEQLPSSPHRPVPQPDHRIAFYDHVLRRTDGRWWLESLRRDDERDAAIVAVLAGGAAPSRPFEVGTFEMTPTPEAHRAAIGRVVEHIVAGDIFQANLCTRLEASWSGDPLDAFCAGIERLAPAYGAFVSSPEGALVSFSPELFLRRTGDEVLTSPIKGTAVLDADPAELVASAKDRAENIMIVDLMRNDLGRVSVPGSVRVPAMVRAERHAAWHLVSDVVGHLGHDVTDGQLLRATFPPGSVTGAPKVRAMEIIAELEATGREAYTGAIGHVSSAAGLELNVVIRTFEFAVTGGSIDRVWLGVGGGVVADSTPEGEYAECLVKARPLIEAIGGRLDLRAEPDASPSQPWDRHVPAVVADPALGLYDTVLVTDGVAIDLEA
;
A
#
# COMPACT_ATOMS: atom_id res chain seq x y z
N MET A 1 20.39 20.17 20.60
CA MET A 1 19.60 21.24 21.25
C MET A 1 18.18 21.09 20.74
N THR A 2 17.34 20.39 21.48
CA THR A 2 15.91 20.20 21.20
C THR A 2 15.19 21.53 21.42
N LYS A 3 14.50 22.05 20.39
CA LYS A 3 13.59 23.17 20.54
C LYS A 3 12.49 22.82 21.54
N PRO A 4 12.08 23.74 22.44
CA PRO A 4 10.96 23.46 23.35
C PRO A 4 9.68 23.30 22.53
N ARG A 5 8.95 22.20 22.78
CA ARG A 5 7.59 21.98 22.28
C ARG A 5 6.70 23.11 22.77
N THR A 6 6.06 23.82 21.86
CA THR A 6 4.96 24.72 22.21
C THR A 6 3.79 23.85 22.65
N THR A 7 3.44 23.94 23.92
CA THR A 7 2.27 23.27 24.52
C THR A 7 0.99 24.02 24.12
N GLU A 8 0.61 23.97 22.84
CA GLU A 8 -0.75 24.33 22.46
C GLU A 8 -1.68 23.17 22.85
N THR A 9 -2.64 23.45 23.70
CA THR A 9 -3.67 22.48 24.05
C THR A 9 -4.61 22.24 22.87
N PRO A 10 -5.22 21.06 22.73
CA PRO A 10 -6.17 20.75 21.64
C PRO A 10 -7.31 21.76 21.48
N ALA A 11 -7.64 22.49 22.56
CA ALA A 11 -8.69 23.53 22.56
C ALA A 11 -8.29 24.85 21.86
N ASP A 12 -7.00 25.09 21.59
CA ASP A 12 -6.52 26.35 21.02
C ASP A 12 -6.41 26.36 19.50
N ARG A 13 -6.82 25.27 18.83
CA ARG A 13 -6.71 25.16 17.37
C ARG A 13 -7.94 25.68 16.67
N PRO A 14 -7.76 26.47 15.59
CA PRO A 14 -8.91 26.86 14.78
C PRO A 14 -9.55 25.60 14.18
N PRO A 15 -10.89 25.52 14.21
CA PRO A 15 -11.61 24.41 13.59
C PRO A 15 -11.30 24.39 12.09
N VAL A 16 -11.32 23.17 11.51
CA VAL A 16 -11.24 22.99 10.06
C VAL A 16 -12.34 23.81 9.38
N GLN A 17 -11.94 24.68 8.46
CA GLN A 17 -12.88 25.46 7.65
C GLN A 17 -13.51 24.51 6.61
N ARG A 18 -14.82 24.47 6.52
CA ARG A 18 -15.53 23.58 5.58
C ARG A 18 -16.57 24.37 4.80
N THR A 19 -16.44 24.36 3.49
CA THR A 19 -17.40 24.95 2.57
C THR A 19 -18.03 23.82 1.73
N ARG A 20 -19.34 23.66 1.83
CA ARG A 20 -20.06 22.72 0.96
C ARG A 20 -20.05 23.25 -0.46
N LEU A 21 -19.71 22.41 -1.40
CA LEU A 21 -19.75 22.70 -2.82
C LEU A 21 -20.99 22.03 -3.43
N ASP A 22 -21.79 22.80 -4.13
CA ASP A 22 -22.97 22.28 -4.84
C ASP A 22 -22.52 21.79 -6.23
N LEU A 23 -21.96 20.58 -6.25
CA LEU A 23 -21.34 19.97 -7.43
C LEU A 23 -21.89 18.55 -7.63
N ASP A 24 -22.32 18.29 -8.86
CA ASP A 24 -22.64 16.94 -9.34
C ASP A 24 -21.53 16.47 -10.29
N LEU A 25 -20.35 16.25 -9.72
CA LEU A 25 -19.16 15.80 -10.45
C LEU A 25 -18.63 14.51 -9.83
N SER A 26 -18.19 13.60 -10.70
CA SER A 26 -17.44 12.42 -10.23
C SER A 26 -16.06 12.83 -9.67
N PRO A 27 -15.43 11.99 -8.82
CA PRO A 27 -14.06 12.24 -8.38
C PRO A 27 -13.06 12.42 -9.54
N LEU A 28 -13.23 11.68 -10.62
CA LEU A 28 -12.35 11.77 -11.78
C LEU A 28 -12.57 13.06 -12.57
N ASP A 29 -13.81 13.55 -12.66
CA ASP A 29 -14.10 14.83 -13.31
C ASP A 29 -13.48 16.01 -12.54
N VAL A 30 -13.57 15.97 -11.21
CA VAL A 30 -12.90 16.97 -10.36
C VAL A 30 -11.38 16.86 -10.53
N LEU A 31 -10.82 15.67 -10.44
CA LEU A 31 -9.38 15.45 -10.57
C LEU A 31 -8.82 15.96 -11.90
N ARG A 32 -9.49 15.66 -13.03
CA ARG A 32 -9.08 16.13 -14.35
C ARG A 32 -9.05 17.65 -14.49
N ARG A 33 -9.89 18.39 -13.75
CA ARG A 33 -9.91 19.88 -13.77
C ARG A 33 -8.70 20.51 -13.11
N PHE A 34 -8.04 19.78 -12.21
CA PHE A 34 -6.81 20.22 -11.54
C PHE A 34 -5.54 19.65 -12.17
N ARG A 35 -5.64 19.08 -13.38
CA ARG A 35 -4.49 18.61 -14.16
C ARG A 35 -3.40 19.67 -14.25
N GLY A 36 -2.16 19.26 -13.99
CA GLY A 36 -0.98 20.13 -14.09
C GLY A 36 -0.77 21.05 -12.89
N ARG A 37 -1.60 20.97 -11.84
CA ARG A 37 -1.31 21.63 -10.56
C ARG A 37 -0.10 20.96 -9.90
N ASP A 38 0.67 21.76 -9.18
CA ASP A 38 1.86 21.25 -8.51
C ASP A 38 1.50 20.15 -7.50
N ARG A 39 2.24 19.04 -7.56
CA ARG A 39 2.10 17.89 -6.68
C ARG A 39 0.64 17.49 -6.46
N LEU A 40 -0.11 17.39 -7.56
CA LEU A 40 -1.49 16.92 -7.53
C LEU A 40 -1.53 15.49 -6.96
N VAL A 41 -2.36 15.29 -5.93
CA VAL A 41 -2.64 13.97 -5.34
C VAL A 41 -4.12 13.71 -5.31
N ALA A 42 -4.49 12.43 -5.45
CA ALA A 42 -5.84 11.95 -5.26
C ALA A 42 -5.82 10.61 -4.51
N LEU A 43 -6.69 10.47 -3.51
CA LEU A 43 -7.00 9.22 -2.83
C LEU A 43 -8.46 8.92 -3.10
N ILE A 44 -8.76 7.81 -3.79
CA ILE A 44 -10.13 7.47 -4.26
C ILE A 44 -10.43 6.01 -3.91
N GLY A 45 -11.59 5.76 -3.31
CA GLY A 45 -12.02 4.40 -2.95
C GLY A 45 -12.59 4.32 -1.54
N ALA A 46 -12.22 3.26 -0.81
CA ALA A 46 -12.73 2.96 0.53
C ALA A 46 -11.89 3.57 1.66
N TRP A 47 -11.30 4.73 1.42
CA TRP A 47 -10.55 5.45 2.43
C TRP A 47 -11.46 5.91 3.57
N HIS A 48 -10.98 5.84 4.80
CA HIS A 48 -11.79 6.16 5.98
C HIS A 48 -12.31 7.62 6.01
N HIS A 49 -11.56 8.54 5.40
CA HIS A 49 -11.92 9.95 5.33
C HIS A 49 -13.03 10.26 4.30
N GLY A 50 -13.43 9.31 3.47
CA GLY A 50 -14.49 9.48 2.46
C GLY A 50 -14.14 8.83 1.11
N GLU A 51 -15.02 9.04 0.12
CA GLU A 51 -14.95 8.43 -1.21
C GLU A 51 -13.79 8.98 -2.06
N ALA A 52 -13.42 10.24 -1.83
CA ALA A 52 -12.31 10.89 -2.51
C ALA A 52 -11.72 12.03 -1.70
N LEU A 53 -10.40 12.17 -1.80
CA LEU A 53 -9.62 13.32 -1.34
C LEU A 53 -8.71 13.75 -2.49
N ILE A 54 -8.77 15.02 -2.87
CA ILE A 54 -7.92 15.61 -3.91
C ILE A 54 -7.22 16.83 -3.30
N ALA A 55 -5.90 16.88 -3.41
CA ALA A 55 -5.07 17.97 -2.93
C ALA A 55 -4.01 18.35 -3.97
N PHE A 56 -3.59 19.61 -3.97
CA PHE A 56 -2.65 20.18 -4.92
C PHE A 56 -2.03 21.46 -4.33
N ASP A 57 -0.95 21.94 -4.94
CA ASP A 57 -0.23 23.15 -4.55
C ASP A 57 0.10 23.16 -3.05
N PRO A 58 0.94 22.22 -2.59
CA PRO A 58 1.25 22.10 -1.18
C PRO A 58 2.00 23.33 -0.66
N VAL A 59 1.75 23.70 0.58
CA VAL A 59 2.45 24.80 1.26
C VAL A 59 3.85 24.42 1.73
N ARG A 60 4.14 23.11 1.81
CA ARG A 60 5.46 22.59 2.21
C ARG A 60 5.70 21.22 1.58
N VAL A 61 6.92 20.97 1.14
CA VAL A 61 7.41 19.66 0.71
C VAL A 61 8.33 19.11 1.78
N LEU A 62 8.18 17.86 2.14
CA LEU A 62 9.03 17.22 3.14
C LEU A 62 10.44 17.03 2.56
N THR A 63 11.42 17.53 3.32
CA THR A 63 12.83 17.31 3.06
C THR A 63 13.48 16.77 4.34
N GLY A 64 14.32 15.76 4.24
CA GLY A 64 14.94 15.12 5.40
C GLY A 64 14.35 13.76 5.71
N ASP A 65 14.27 13.41 7.00
CA ASP A 65 13.78 12.11 7.44
C ASP A 65 12.26 11.99 7.17
N PRO A 66 11.83 11.04 6.33
CA PRO A 66 10.43 10.88 5.97
C PRO A 66 9.54 10.34 7.10
N PHE A 67 10.13 9.95 8.21
CA PHE A 67 9.42 9.55 9.43
C PHE A 67 9.30 10.69 10.45
N ASP A 68 9.94 11.84 10.22
CA ASP A 68 9.76 13.07 11.03
C ASP A 68 8.56 13.88 10.51
N ILE A 69 7.43 13.21 10.33
CA ILE A 69 6.15 13.79 9.90
C ILE A 69 5.26 14.20 11.07
N ASP A 70 5.87 14.43 12.23
CA ASP A 70 5.12 14.85 13.39
C ASP A 70 4.29 16.08 13.04
N LEU A 71 3.00 15.85 13.00
CA LEU A 71 2.06 16.89 13.25
C LEU A 71 2.29 17.19 14.72
N ASP A 72 2.71 18.40 15.09
CA ASP A 72 2.75 18.88 16.48
C ASP A 72 1.36 18.84 17.15
N CYS A 73 0.61 17.78 16.89
CA CYS A 73 -0.80 17.62 17.11
C CYS A 73 -1.05 16.32 17.86
N ALA A 74 -1.40 16.41 19.13
CA ALA A 74 -2.15 15.32 19.74
C ALA A 74 -3.33 14.96 18.83
N PRO A 75 -3.59 13.67 18.57
CA PRO A 75 -4.71 13.26 17.74
C PRO A 75 -5.98 13.88 18.33
N ALA A 76 -6.62 14.75 17.58
CA ALA A 76 -7.95 15.19 17.97
C ALA A 76 -8.82 13.91 17.93
N GLN A 77 -9.61 13.69 18.97
CA GLN A 77 -10.64 12.64 18.97
C GLN A 77 -11.78 13.09 18.05
N LEU A 78 -11.46 13.29 16.77
CA LEU A 78 -12.42 13.74 15.76
C LEU A 78 -12.89 12.49 15.03
N GLY A 79 -14.20 12.34 14.98
CA GLY A 79 -14.83 11.29 14.17
C GLY A 79 -14.64 11.55 12.67
N PRO A 80 -14.87 10.56 11.82
CA PRO A 80 -14.76 10.69 10.36
C PRO A 80 -15.63 11.81 9.77
N SER A 81 -16.62 12.28 10.51
CA SER A 81 -17.53 13.37 10.13
C SER A 81 -16.92 14.76 10.25
N ASP A 82 -15.81 14.91 10.97
CA ASP A 82 -15.35 16.24 11.39
C ASP A 82 -14.39 16.93 10.41
N GLY A 83 -14.09 16.27 9.29
CA GLY A 83 -13.28 16.84 8.21
C GLY A 83 -11.86 16.29 8.18
N PHE A 84 -11.16 16.63 7.10
CA PHE A 84 -9.74 16.36 6.91
C PHE A 84 -8.91 17.64 7.11
N GLY A 85 -9.38 18.74 6.55
CA GLY A 85 -8.80 20.08 6.63
C GLY A 85 -7.47 20.25 5.91
N GLY A 86 -6.53 19.35 6.13
CA GLY A 86 -5.19 19.35 5.57
C GLY A 86 -4.29 18.35 6.30
N GLY A 87 -3.06 18.20 5.80
CA GLY A 87 -2.09 17.28 6.36
C GLY A 87 -0.98 16.91 5.40
N TRP A 88 -0.14 15.99 5.82
CA TRP A 88 0.85 15.35 4.96
C TRP A 88 0.16 14.30 4.10
N VAL A 89 0.36 14.39 2.78
CA VAL A 89 -0.12 13.38 1.83
C VAL A 89 1.02 12.99 0.91
N GLY A 90 1.13 11.71 0.59
CA GLY A 90 2.18 11.26 -0.32
C GLY A 90 2.55 9.80 -0.20
N ALA A 91 3.79 9.48 -0.58
CA ALA A 91 4.32 8.14 -0.69
C ALA A 91 5.63 7.96 0.09
N TRP A 92 5.73 6.84 0.77
CA TRP A 92 6.93 6.29 1.44
C TRP A 92 7.40 5.09 0.65
N GLY A 93 8.53 5.21 -0.07
CA GLY A 93 9.06 4.11 -0.87
C GLY A 93 9.73 3.02 -0.04
N TYR A 94 9.76 1.78 -0.58
CA TYR A 94 10.36 0.63 0.10
C TYR A 94 11.80 0.86 0.55
N ARG A 95 12.58 1.66 -0.20
CA ARG A 95 13.99 1.94 0.13
C ARG A 95 14.19 2.60 1.49
N LEU A 96 13.17 3.24 2.05
CA LEU A 96 13.21 3.77 3.41
C LEU A 96 13.39 2.68 4.47
N SER A 97 13.20 1.42 4.12
CA SER A 97 13.55 0.28 4.97
C SER A 97 15.00 0.29 5.44
N SER A 98 15.93 0.80 4.62
CA SER A 98 17.34 0.95 4.99
C SER A 98 17.61 2.04 6.03
N ILE A 99 16.64 2.92 6.30
CA ILE A 99 16.70 3.91 7.39
C ILE A 99 16.22 3.27 8.70
N VAL A 100 15.32 2.28 8.60
CA VAL A 100 14.71 1.60 9.75
C VAL A 100 15.59 0.44 10.22
N GLU A 101 16.14 -0.35 9.28
CA GLU A 101 16.91 -1.55 9.55
C GLU A 101 18.26 -1.52 8.84
N GLN A 102 19.27 -2.17 9.42
CA GLN A 102 20.57 -2.34 8.79
C GLN A 102 20.49 -3.45 7.75
N LEU A 103 20.34 -3.08 6.49
CA LEU A 103 20.22 -4.02 5.37
C LEU A 103 21.50 -4.03 4.50
N PRO A 104 21.74 -5.12 3.73
CA PRO A 104 22.76 -5.13 2.69
C PRO A 104 22.55 -4.02 1.66
N SER A 105 23.54 -3.80 0.80
CA SER A 105 23.42 -2.82 -0.28
C SER A 105 22.21 -3.13 -1.14
N SER A 106 21.39 -2.11 -1.38
CA SER A 106 20.20 -2.25 -2.21
C SER A 106 20.55 -2.68 -3.64
N PRO A 107 19.68 -3.45 -4.28
CA PRO A 107 19.80 -3.79 -5.70
C PRO A 107 19.97 -2.57 -6.61
N HIS A 108 20.50 -2.80 -7.82
CA HIS A 108 20.71 -1.76 -8.82
C HIS A 108 19.41 -1.02 -9.15
N ARG A 109 19.53 0.29 -9.36
CA ARG A 109 18.40 1.20 -9.70
C ARG A 109 18.61 1.70 -11.13
N PRO A 110 17.91 1.14 -12.14
CA PRO A 110 18.07 1.57 -13.54
C PRO A 110 17.77 3.06 -13.73
N VAL A 111 16.67 3.54 -13.14
CA VAL A 111 16.31 4.96 -13.07
C VAL A 111 15.91 5.26 -11.63
N PRO A 112 16.81 5.87 -10.85
CA PRO A 112 16.54 6.19 -9.45
C PRO A 112 15.34 7.12 -9.31
N GLN A 113 14.41 6.78 -8.41
CA GLN A 113 13.27 7.59 -8.03
C GLN A 113 13.48 8.15 -6.62
N PRO A 114 12.80 9.24 -6.23
CA PRO A 114 12.81 9.70 -4.84
C PRO A 114 12.35 8.60 -3.89
N ASP A 115 13.05 8.45 -2.76
CA ASP A 115 12.70 7.45 -1.74
C ASP A 115 11.36 7.81 -1.03
N HIS A 116 10.95 9.07 -1.10
CA HIS A 116 9.63 9.52 -0.66
C HIS A 116 9.12 10.70 -1.50
N ARG A 117 7.80 10.85 -1.57
CA ARG A 117 7.10 11.96 -2.20
C ARG A 117 5.99 12.41 -1.25
N ILE A 118 6.32 13.28 -0.31
CA ILE A 118 5.44 13.70 0.78
C ILE A 118 5.37 15.22 0.81
N ALA A 119 4.16 15.77 0.83
CA ALA A 119 3.96 17.20 0.91
C ALA A 119 2.80 17.54 1.87
N PHE A 120 2.84 18.74 2.45
CA PHE A 120 1.83 19.24 3.36
C PHE A 120 0.87 20.15 2.62
N TYR A 121 -0.41 19.77 2.65
CA TYR A 121 -1.51 20.52 2.04
C TYR A 121 -2.35 21.15 3.14
N ASP A 122 -2.58 22.45 3.04
CA ASP A 122 -3.42 23.20 3.98
C ASP A 122 -4.88 23.31 3.51
N HIS A 123 -5.19 22.73 2.36
CA HIS A 123 -6.54 22.64 1.79
C HIS A 123 -6.72 21.37 0.95
N VAL A 124 -7.94 20.88 0.90
CA VAL A 124 -8.32 19.69 0.13
C VAL A 124 -9.73 19.79 -0.41
N LEU A 125 -10.00 19.10 -1.51
CA LEU A 125 -11.34 18.78 -1.97
C LEU A 125 -11.67 17.37 -1.49
N ARG A 126 -12.71 17.23 -0.65
CA ARG A 126 -13.13 15.95 -0.10
C ARG A 126 -14.55 15.62 -0.51
N ARG A 127 -14.76 14.36 -0.92
CA ARG A 127 -16.09 13.81 -1.16
C ARG A 127 -16.45 12.82 -0.07
N THR A 128 -17.59 13.05 0.58
CA THR A 128 -18.14 12.15 1.58
C THR A 128 -19.66 12.19 1.49
N ASP A 129 -20.31 11.03 1.65
CA ASP A 129 -21.78 10.87 1.52
C ASP A 129 -22.31 11.47 0.20
N GLY A 130 -21.59 11.27 -0.90
CA GLY A 130 -21.94 11.79 -2.22
C GLY A 130 -21.80 13.31 -2.39
N ARG A 131 -21.26 14.03 -1.40
CA ARG A 131 -21.19 15.51 -1.38
C ARG A 131 -19.74 15.98 -1.40
N TRP A 132 -19.49 17.07 -2.12
CA TRP A 132 -18.20 17.72 -2.16
C TRP A 132 -18.06 18.81 -1.10
N TRP A 133 -16.87 18.88 -0.54
CA TRP A 133 -16.43 19.88 0.43
C TRP A 133 -15.08 20.44 0.04
N LEU A 134 -14.93 21.75 0.11
CA LEU A 134 -13.64 22.38 0.19
C LEU A 134 -13.31 22.55 1.68
N GLU A 135 -12.24 21.92 2.11
CA GLU A 135 -11.79 21.94 3.50
C GLU A 135 -10.40 22.58 3.58
N SER A 136 -10.16 23.37 4.61
CA SER A 136 -8.87 24.04 4.79
C SER A 136 -8.55 24.29 6.26
N LEU A 137 -7.23 24.32 6.56
CA LEU A 137 -6.71 24.69 7.89
C LEU A 137 -6.67 26.20 8.10
N ARG A 138 -6.67 26.98 7.03
CA ARG A 138 -6.64 28.44 7.05
C ARG A 138 -7.62 29.00 6.04
N ARG A 139 -8.28 30.08 6.43
CA ARG A 139 -9.14 30.82 5.51
C ARG A 139 -8.29 31.54 4.46
N ASP A 140 -8.64 31.35 3.21
CA ASP A 140 -8.07 32.01 2.04
C ASP A 140 -9.15 32.18 0.98
N ASP A 141 -9.86 33.32 1.07
CA ASP A 141 -11.02 33.57 0.22
C ASP A 141 -10.65 33.70 -1.27
N GLU A 142 -9.42 34.14 -1.60
CA GLU A 142 -8.95 34.25 -2.99
C GLU A 142 -8.66 32.86 -3.58
N ARG A 143 -7.92 32.02 -2.86
CA ARG A 143 -7.67 30.62 -3.25
C ARG A 143 -8.98 29.87 -3.39
N ASP A 144 -9.88 29.97 -2.42
CA ASP A 144 -11.14 29.24 -2.39
C ASP A 144 -12.04 29.66 -3.57
N ALA A 145 -12.09 30.96 -3.88
CA ALA A 145 -12.80 31.46 -5.06
C ALA A 145 -12.19 30.96 -6.38
N ALA A 146 -10.87 30.90 -6.47
CA ALA A 146 -10.17 30.38 -7.65
C ALA A 146 -10.46 28.87 -7.84
N ILE A 147 -10.48 28.08 -6.76
CA ILE A 147 -10.84 26.66 -6.79
C ILE A 147 -12.30 26.47 -7.29
N VAL A 148 -13.23 27.24 -6.73
CA VAL A 148 -14.64 27.18 -7.15
C VAL A 148 -14.80 27.57 -8.61
N ALA A 149 -14.07 28.57 -9.10
CA ALA A 149 -14.09 28.98 -10.50
C ALA A 149 -13.60 27.87 -11.43
N VAL A 150 -12.54 27.13 -11.07
CA VAL A 150 -12.07 25.94 -11.82
C VAL A 150 -13.13 24.84 -11.84
N LEU A 151 -13.80 24.59 -10.71
CA LEU A 151 -14.85 23.59 -10.59
C LEU A 151 -16.12 23.95 -11.38
N ALA A 152 -16.45 25.24 -11.51
CA ALA A 152 -17.55 25.72 -12.32
C ALA A 152 -17.25 25.72 -13.83
N GLY A 153 -15.99 25.52 -14.23
CA GLY A 153 -15.58 25.43 -15.62
C GLY A 153 -16.18 24.24 -16.36
N GLY A 154 -15.98 24.21 -17.69
CA GLY A 154 -16.42 23.11 -18.54
C GLY A 154 -15.73 21.78 -18.21
N ALA A 155 -16.22 20.68 -18.81
CA ALA A 155 -15.63 19.36 -18.66
C ALA A 155 -14.17 19.36 -19.08
N ALA A 156 -13.31 18.70 -18.28
CA ALA A 156 -11.91 18.44 -18.61
C ALA A 156 -11.84 17.04 -19.27
N PRO A 157 -11.56 16.96 -20.60
CA PRO A 157 -11.56 15.67 -21.28
C PRO A 157 -10.37 14.80 -20.87
N SER A 158 -10.55 13.49 -20.99
CA SER A 158 -9.45 12.54 -21.02
C SER A 158 -8.55 12.85 -22.23
N ARG A 159 -7.24 12.67 -22.04
CA ARG A 159 -6.25 12.81 -23.12
C ARG A 159 -5.77 11.43 -23.54
N PRO A 160 -5.43 11.25 -24.82
CA PRO A 160 -4.85 10.00 -25.27
C PRO A 160 -3.47 9.78 -24.62
N PHE A 161 -3.17 8.53 -24.36
CA PHE A 161 -1.84 8.08 -23.96
C PHE A 161 -1.52 6.78 -24.67
N GLU A 162 -0.25 6.47 -24.77
CA GLU A 162 0.25 5.24 -25.38
C GLU A 162 1.17 4.52 -24.42
N VAL A 163 1.03 3.20 -24.32
CA VAL A 163 1.88 2.33 -23.54
C VAL A 163 2.42 1.21 -24.42
N GLY A 164 3.73 1.00 -24.35
CA GLY A 164 4.39 -0.09 -25.05
C GLY A 164 4.06 -1.46 -24.51
N THR A 165 4.72 -2.46 -25.06
CA THR A 165 4.68 -3.82 -24.53
C THR A 165 5.55 -3.90 -23.29
N PHE A 166 5.02 -4.47 -22.20
CA PHE A 166 5.78 -4.69 -20.97
C PHE A 166 6.73 -5.88 -21.12
N GLU A 167 7.97 -5.66 -20.71
CA GLU A 167 9.02 -6.65 -20.63
C GLU A 167 9.43 -6.86 -19.17
N MET A 168 9.85 -8.09 -18.83
CA MET A 168 10.25 -8.44 -17.45
C MET A 168 11.75 -8.21 -17.22
N THR A 169 12.08 -7.63 -16.08
CA THR A 169 13.46 -7.50 -15.59
C THR A 169 13.54 -7.93 -14.12
N PRO A 170 14.33 -8.95 -13.77
CA PRO A 170 15.17 -9.82 -14.63
C PRO A 170 14.35 -10.70 -15.57
N THR A 171 15.04 -11.49 -16.40
CA THR A 171 14.35 -12.46 -17.28
C THR A 171 13.53 -13.46 -16.48
N PRO A 172 12.49 -14.08 -17.07
CA PRO A 172 11.69 -15.10 -16.38
C PRO A 172 12.53 -16.23 -15.78
N GLU A 173 13.60 -16.69 -16.48
CA GLU A 173 14.50 -17.73 -16.00
C GLU A 173 15.26 -17.28 -14.76
N ALA A 174 15.79 -16.06 -14.75
CA ALA A 174 16.53 -15.50 -13.60
C ALA A 174 15.60 -15.30 -12.40
N HIS A 175 14.35 -14.88 -12.63
CA HIS A 175 13.36 -14.74 -11.56
C HIS A 175 12.99 -16.12 -10.96
N ARG A 176 12.72 -17.15 -11.79
CA ARG A 176 12.49 -18.52 -11.32
C ARG A 176 13.68 -19.09 -10.54
N ALA A 177 14.90 -18.83 -10.99
CA ALA A 177 16.10 -19.23 -10.25
C ALA A 177 16.18 -18.55 -8.86
N ALA A 178 15.83 -17.27 -8.77
CA ALA A 178 15.77 -16.55 -7.50
C ALA A 178 14.69 -17.12 -6.56
N ILE A 179 13.51 -17.49 -7.08
CA ILE A 179 12.47 -18.19 -6.30
C ILE A 179 13.02 -19.51 -5.72
N GLY A 180 13.72 -20.31 -6.54
CA GLY A 180 14.36 -21.55 -6.07
C GLY A 180 15.34 -21.30 -4.92
N ARG A 181 16.11 -20.21 -4.97
CA ARG A 181 17.02 -19.80 -3.87
C ARG A 181 16.26 -19.41 -2.59
N VAL A 182 15.11 -18.74 -2.72
CA VAL A 182 14.26 -18.46 -1.54
C VAL A 182 13.80 -19.77 -0.89
N VAL A 183 13.35 -20.75 -1.69
CA VAL A 183 12.95 -22.06 -1.16
C VAL A 183 14.12 -22.76 -0.46
N GLU A 184 15.36 -22.68 -0.99
CA GLU A 184 16.56 -23.19 -0.31
C GLU A 184 16.76 -22.57 1.07
N HIS A 185 16.61 -21.23 1.21
CA HIS A 185 16.69 -20.54 2.49
C HIS A 185 15.59 -20.99 3.47
N ILE A 186 14.38 -21.25 2.98
CA ILE A 186 13.26 -21.75 3.80
C ILE A 186 13.58 -23.16 4.30
N VAL A 187 14.04 -24.05 3.43
CA VAL A 187 14.43 -25.42 3.80
C VAL A 187 15.62 -25.43 4.77
N ALA A 188 16.54 -24.48 4.64
CA ALA A 188 17.65 -24.30 5.58
C ALA A 188 17.22 -23.77 6.96
N GLY A 189 15.97 -23.29 7.09
CA GLY A 189 15.44 -22.72 8.34
C GLY A 189 15.80 -21.24 8.57
N ASP A 190 16.30 -20.55 7.55
CA ASP A 190 16.64 -19.11 7.65
C ASP A 190 15.40 -18.23 7.78
N ILE A 191 14.32 -18.57 7.07
CA ILE A 191 13.05 -17.85 6.99
C ILE A 191 11.89 -18.83 6.79
N PHE A 192 10.67 -18.38 7.09
CA PHE A 192 9.43 -19.12 6.77
C PHE A 192 8.85 -18.69 5.43
N GLN A 193 9.02 -17.44 5.05
CA GLN A 193 8.51 -16.83 3.83
C GLN A 193 9.36 -15.63 3.42
N ALA A 194 9.46 -15.39 2.10
CA ALA A 194 9.87 -14.09 1.56
C ALA A 194 8.99 -13.71 0.35
N ASN A 195 8.59 -12.44 0.30
CA ASN A 195 7.89 -11.90 -0.86
C ASN A 195 8.91 -11.46 -1.91
N LEU A 196 9.17 -12.31 -2.89
CA LEU A 196 10.13 -12.02 -3.96
C LEU A 196 9.46 -11.31 -5.13
N CYS A 197 10.09 -10.24 -5.60
CA CYS A 197 9.53 -9.35 -6.60
C CYS A 197 10.33 -9.30 -7.88
N THR A 198 9.65 -8.94 -8.95
CA THR A 198 10.21 -8.62 -10.26
C THR A 198 9.62 -7.32 -10.78
N ARG A 199 10.23 -6.75 -11.81
CA ARG A 199 9.79 -5.50 -12.44
C ARG A 199 9.36 -5.76 -13.87
N LEU A 200 8.24 -5.20 -14.26
CA LEU A 200 7.78 -5.10 -15.63
C LEU A 200 7.95 -3.64 -16.08
N GLU A 201 8.48 -3.44 -17.28
CA GLU A 201 8.82 -2.11 -17.82
C GLU A 201 8.28 -1.96 -19.23
N ALA A 202 7.75 -0.75 -19.56
CA ALA A 202 7.32 -0.40 -20.89
C ALA A 202 7.66 1.06 -21.22
N SER A 203 7.69 1.40 -22.51
CA SER A 203 7.68 2.79 -22.94
C SER A 203 6.33 3.43 -22.67
N TRP A 204 6.34 4.74 -22.45
CA TRP A 204 5.15 5.52 -22.13
C TRP A 204 5.13 6.84 -22.90
N SER A 205 3.93 7.26 -23.30
CA SER A 205 3.66 8.61 -23.83
C SER A 205 2.29 9.08 -23.36
N GLY A 206 2.21 10.25 -22.79
CA GLY A 206 0.98 10.85 -22.29
C GLY A 206 1.06 11.31 -20.84
N ASP A 207 -0.10 11.62 -20.26
CA ASP A 207 -0.21 12.05 -18.87
C ASP A 207 -0.60 10.86 -17.98
N PRO A 208 0.19 10.51 -16.94
CA PRO A 208 -0.14 9.43 -16.00
C PRO A 208 -1.50 9.57 -15.32
N LEU A 209 -2.05 10.80 -15.24
CA LEU A 209 -3.38 11.05 -14.71
C LEU A 209 -4.47 10.32 -15.52
N ASP A 210 -4.31 10.24 -16.85
CA ASP A 210 -5.27 9.54 -17.70
C ASP A 210 -5.20 8.02 -17.50
N ALA A 211 -4.00 7.47 -17.28
CA ALA A 211 -3.84 6.06 -16.88
C ALA A 211 -4.51 5.78 -15.52
N PHE A 212 -4.36 6.70 -14.55
CA PHE A 212 -5.05 6.57 -13.26
C PHE A 212 -6.56 6.56 -13.43
N CYS A 213 -7.11 7.51 -14.19
CA CYS A 213 -8.55 7.57 -14.43
C CYS A 213 -9.07 6.29 -15.10
N ALA A 214 -8.38 5.80 -16.14
CA ALA A 214 -8.76 4.57 -16.84
C ALA A 214 -8.73 3.35 -15.91
N GLY A 215 -7.70 3.25 -15.06
CA GLY A 215 -7.57 2.15 -14.10
C GLY A 215 -8.61 2.20 -12.98
N ILE A 216 -8.94 3.37 -12.43
CA ILE A 216 -10.01 3.52 -11.43
C ILE A 216 -11.35 3.03 -11.97
N GLU A 217 -11.70 3.41 -13.20
CA GLU A 217 -12.96 3.02 -13.85
C GLU A 217 -13.05 1.50 -14.07
N ARG A 218 -11.92 0.84 -14.38
CA ARG A 218 -11.89 -0.60 -14.71
C ARG A 218 -11.69 -1.51 -13.52
N LEU A 219 -10.87 -1.08 -12.55
CA LEU A 219 -10.40 -1.94 -11.46
C LEU A 219 -11.12 -1.68 -10.14
N ALA A 220 -11.76 -0.51 -9.97
CA ALA A 220 -12.45 -0.09 -8.74
C ALA A 220 -11.68 -0.47 -7.45
N PRO A 221 -10.43 -0.03 -7.27
CA PRO A 221 -9.60 -0.45 -6.16
C PRO A 221 -10.13 0.07 -4.82
N ALA A 222 -9.87 -0.66 -3.72
CA ALA A 222 -10.23 -0.20 -2.39
C ALA A 222 -9.44 1.07 -2.00
N TYR A 223 -8.15 1.13 -2.33
CA TYR A 223 -7.26 2.24 -1.96
C TYR A 223 -6.54 2.79 -3.20
N GLY A 224 -7.31 3.34 -4.14
CA GLY A 224 -6.75 4.01 -5.31
C GLY A 224 -6.00 5.29 -4.91
N ALA A 225 -4.80 5.50 -5.48
CA ALA A 225 -4.01 6.69 -5.19
C ALA A 225 -3.24 7.18 -6.43
N PHE A 226 -3.27 8.48 -6.64
CA PHE A 226 -2.45 9.20 -7.61
C PHE A 226 -1.55 10.18 -6.86
N VAL A 227 -0.25 10.13 -7.11
CA VAL A 227 0.72 11.04 -6.48
C VAL A 227 1.65 11.57 -7.57
N SER A 228 1.52 12.84 -7.92
CA SER A 228 2.44 13.49 -8.87
C SER A 228 3.56 14.26 -8.19
N SER A 229 4.69 14.34 -8.85
CA SER A 229 5.85 15.13 -8.44
C SER A 229 6.67 15.55 -9.66
N PRO A 230 7.64 16.46 -9.54
CA PRO A 230 8.52 16.83 -10.64
C PRO A 230 9.31 15.65 -11.24
N GLU A 231 9.55 14.60 -10.45
CA GLU A 231 10.31 13.41 -10.85
C GLU A 231 9.44 12.36 -11.54
N GLY A 232 8.10 12.53 -11.53
CA GLY A 232 7.16 11.61 -12.16
C GLY A 232 5.88 11.43 -11.37
N ALA A 233 5.23 10.27 -11.52
CA ALA A 233 3.98 9.97 -10.84
C ALA A 233 3.90 8.52 -10.35
N LEU A 234 3.09 8.30 -9.30
CA LEU A 234 2.64 6.99 -8.86
C LEU A 234 1.16 6.86 -9.15
N VAL A 235 0.78 5.75 -9.74
CA VAL A 235 -0.61 5.39 -10.09
C VAL A 235 -0.91 4.05 -9.42
N SER A 236 -1.57 4.10 -8.27
CA SER A 236 -1.80 2.95 -7.41
C SER A 236 -3.26 2.49 -7.46
N PHE A 237 -3.44 1.18 -7.62
CA PHE A 237 -4.73 0.48 -7.55
C PHE A 237 -4.72 -0.54 -6.42
N SER A 238 -4.17 -0.15 -5.28
CA SER A 238 -3.97 -1.04 -4.13
C SER A 238 -5.30 -1.53 -3.54
N PRO A 239 -5.41 -2.81 -3.20
CA PRO A 239 -6.52 -3.35 -2.44
C PRO A 239 -6.30 -3.32 -0.93
N GLU A 240 -5.06 -3.06 -0.45
CA GLU A 240 -4.64 -3.43 0.88
C GLU A 240 -4.37 -2.22 1.78
N LEU A 241 -4.99 -2.22 2.97
CA LEU A 241 -4.70 -1.28 4.04
C LEU A 241 -3.40 -1.70 4.76
N PHE A 242 -2.42 -0.80 4.77
CA PHE A 242 -1.22 -0.98 5.59
C PHE A 242 -1.48 -0.58 7.03
N LEU A 243 -1.82 0.68 7.27
CA LEU A 243 -2.09 1.21 8.61
C LEU A 243 -3.24 2.21 8.56
N ARG A 244 -4.09 2.15 9.60
CA ARG A 244 -5.01 3.25 9.95
C ARG A 244 -4.86 3.52 11.44
N ARG A 245 -4.66 4.80 11.80
CA ARG A 245 -4.65 5.26 13.17
C ARG A 245 -5.74 6.27 13.39
N THR A 246 -6.59 6.03 14.39
CA THR A 246 -7.60 6.98 14.86
C THR A 246 -7.44 7.14 16.37
N GLY A 247 -6.97 8.30 16.80
CA GLY A 247 -6.59 8.49 18.20
C GLY A 247 -5.40 7.62 18.60
N ASP A 248 -5.59 6.79 19.59
CA ASP A 248 -4.63 5.78 20.06
C ASP A 248 -4.83 4.41 19.42
N GLU A 249 -5.97 4.16 18.78
CA GLU A 249 -6.21 2.90 18.08
C GLU A 249 -5.49 2.85 16.73
N VAL A 250 -4.77 1.77 16.48
CA VAL A 250 -4.14 1.46 15.21
C VAL A 250 -4.65 0.13 14.68
N LEU A 251 -4.97 0.12 13.39
CA LEU A 251 -5.47 -1.04 12.63
C LEU A 251 -4.52 -1.32 11.46
N THR A 252 -4.25 -2.59 11.20
CA THR A 252 -3.68 -3.09 9.94
C THR A 252 -4.52 -4.25 9.43
N SER A 253 -4.73 -4.34 8.10
CA SER A 253 -5.62 -5.34 7.50
C SER A 253 -4.92 -6.05 6.34
N PRO A 254 -3.96 -6.95 6.64
CA PRO A 254 -3.27 -7.70 5.61
C PRO A 254 -4.22 -8.59 4.81
N ILE A 255 -3.92 -8.70 3.51
CA ILE A 255 -4.67 -9.51 2.55
C ILE A 255 -3.81 -10.71 2.13
N LYS A 256 -4.40 -11.92 2.17
CA LYS A 256 -3.86 -13.14 1.57
C LYS A 256 -4.98 -13.91 0.88
N GLY A 257 -4.62 -14.77 -0.07
CA GLY A 257 -5.61 -15.47 -0.87
C GLY A 257 -6.42 -14.55 -1.78
N THR A 258 -6.65 -14.98 -2.99
CA THR A 258 -7.46 -14.24 -3.96
C THR A 258 -8.23 -15.21 -4.82
N ALA A 259 -9.54 -15.00 -4.96
CA ALA A 259 -10.38 -15.77 -5.87
C ALA A 259 -11.20 -14.85 -6.77
N VAL A 260 -11.54 -15.32 -7.96
CA VAL A 260 -12.40 -14.60 -8.89
C VAL A 260 -13.80 -14.38 -8.28
N LEU A 261 -14.51 -13.34 -8.73
CA LEU A 261 -15.82 -12.99 -8.16
C LEU A 261 -16.88 -14.08 -8.30
N ASP A 262 -16.76 -14.95 -9.30
CA ASP A 262 -17.68 -16.07 -9.54
C ASP A 262 -17.34 -17.32 -8.70
N ALA A 263 -16.21 -17.34 -7.98
CA ALA A 263 -15.86 -18.41 -7.06
C ALA A 263 -16.67 -18.33 -5.76
N ASP A 264 -16.88 -19.47 -5.12
CA ASP A 264 -17.48 -19.51 -3.79
C ASP A 264 -16.47 -18.99 -2.76
N PRO A 265 -16.76 -17.88 -2.06
CA PRO A 265 -15.87 -17.37 -1.02
C PRO A 265 -15.64 -18.35 0.14
N ALA A 266 -16.54 -19.32 0.34
CA ALA A 266 -16.37 -20.35 1.36
C ALA A 266 -15.21 -21.31 1.02
N GLU A 267 -14.96 -21.59 -0.25
CA GLU A 267 -13.81 -22.39 -0.67
C GLU A 267 -12.49 -21.68 -0.35
N LEU A 268 -12.43 -20.36 -0.59
CA LEU A 268 -11.26 -19.56 -0.26
C LEU A 268 -11.00 -19.54 1.26
N VAL A 269 -12.05 -19.37 2.07
CA VAL A 269 -11.95 -19.42 3.54
C VAL A 269 -11.54 -20.83 4.02
N ALA A 270 -11.95 -21.88 3.34
CA ALA A 270 -11.61 -23.27 3.67
C ALA A 270 -10.20 -23.68 3.25
N SER A 271 -9.53 -22.90 2.38
CA SER A 271 -8.17 -23.18 1.90
C SER A 271 -7.18 -23.22 3.08
N ALA A 272 -6.62 -24.38 3.37
CA ALA A 272 -5.66 -24.55 4.45
C ALA A 272 -4.36 -23.75 4.19
N LYS A 273 -3.90 -23.72 2.94
CA LYS A 273 -2.71 -22.97 2.52
C LYS A 273 -2.92 -21.47 2.75
N ASP A 274 -3.98 -20.88 2.19
CA ASP A 274 -4.23 -19.43 2.28
C ASP A 274 -4.44 -19.00 3.73
N ARG A 275 -5.08 -19.85 4.55
CA ARG A 275 -5.24 -19.60 5.98
C ARG A 275 -3.90 -19.62 6.72
N ALA A 276 -3.03 -20.58 6.46
CA ALA A 276 -1.71 -20.67 7.09
C ALA A 276 -0.84 -19.45 6.75
N GLU A 277 -0.81 -19.05 5.48
CA GLU A 277 -0.13 -17.83 5.05
C GLU A 277 -0.71 -16.59 5.72
N ASN A 278 -2.05 -16.49 5.83
CA ASN A 278 -2.71 -15.36 6.48
C ASN A 278 -2.36 -15.29 7.98
N ILE A 279 -2.42 -16.42 8.70
CA ILE A 279 -2.07 -16.48 10.14
C ILE A 279 -0.61 -16.02 10.36
N MET A 280 0.32 -16.48 9.54
CA MET A 280 1.73 -16.09 9.64
C MET A 280 1.91 -14.56 9.45
N ILE A 281 1.20 -13.96 8.51
CA ILE A 281 1.26 -12.51 8.30
C ILE A 281 0.57 -11.75 9.44
N VAL A 282 -0.54 -12.26 9.97
CA VAL A 282 -1.20 -11.71 11.16
C VAL A 282 -0.23 -11.68 12.33
N ASP A 283 0.53 -12.75 12.56
CA ASP A 283 1.50 -12.80 13.65
C ASP A 283 2.66 -11.80 13.46
N LEU A 284 3.13 -11.67 12.22
CA LEU A 284 4.11 -10.64 11.88
C LEU A 284 3.57 -9.22 12.16
N MET A 285 2.32 -8.93 11.79
CA MET A 285 1.69 -7.63 12.08
C MET A 285 1.48 -7.41 13.57
N ARG A 286 1.12 -8.45 14.32
CA ARG A 286 1.03 -8.40 15.79
C ARG A 286 2.38 -8.03 16.41
N ASN A 287 3.46 -8.64 15.92
CA ASN A 287 4.83 -8.33 16.38
C ASN A 287 5.19 -6.86 16.08
N ASP A 288 4.93 -6.37 14.86
CA ASP A 288 5.20 -4.99 14.48
C ASP A 288 4.44 -3.99 15.35
N LEU A 289 3.13 -4.17 15.53
CA LEU A 289 2.31 -3.32 16.37
C LEU A 289 2.67 -3.45 17.85
N GLY A 290 3.07 -4.65 18.31
CA GLY A 290 3.49 -4.90 19.69
C GLY A 290 4.67 -4.06 20.15
N ARG A 291 5.53 -3.61 19.21
CA ARG A 291 6.68 -2.74 19.51
C ARG A 291 6.30 -1.34 20.01
N VAL A 292 5.08 -0.88 19.68
CA VAL A 292 4.62 0.50 19.98
C VAL A 292 3.27 0.55 20.70
N SER A 293 2.62 -0.58 20.86
CA SER A 293 1.33 -0.68 21.55
C SER A 293 1.50 -0.90 23.04
N VAL A 294 0.47 -0.54 23.79
CA VAL A 294 0.37 -0.87 25.23
C VAL A 294 0.41 -2.41 25.37
N PRO A 295 1.26 -2.97 26.25
CA PRO A 295 1.34 -4.41 26.45
C PRO A 295 -0.04 -5.05 26.69
N GLY A 296 -0.34 -6.11 25.93
CA GLY A 296 -1.62 -6.83 25.99
C GLY A 296 -2.79 -6.16 25.26
N SER A 297 -2.57 -5.02 24.57
CA SER A 297 -3.62 -4.34 23.79
C SER A 297 -3.75 -4.84 22.36
N VAL A 298 -2.74 -5.53 21.82
CA VAL A 298 -2.78 -6.05 20.45
C VAL A 298 -3.73 -7.24 20.37
N ARG A 299 -4.73 -7.14 19.49
CA ARG A 299 -5.80 -8.12 19.31
C ARG A 299 -6.05 -8.40 17.83
N VAL A 300 -6.66 -9.54 17.55
CA VAL A 300 -7.10 -9.96 16.21
C VAL A 300 -8.63 -10.10 16.25
N PRO A 301 -9.40 -9.00 16.12
CA PRO A 301 -10.86 -9.04 16.25
C PRO A 301 -11.54 -9.80 15.13
N ALA A 302 -10.91 -9.85 13.95
CA ALA A 302 -11.42 -10.58 12.79
C ALA A 302 -10.26 -11.33 12.12
N MET A 303 -10.24 -12.64 12.25
CA MET A 303 -9.27 -13.51 11.60
C MET A 303 -9.93 -14.19 10.41
N VAL A 304 -9.31 -14.05 9.23
CA VAL A 304 -9.70 -14.73 7.99
C VAL A 304 -11.18 -14.57 7.65
N ARG A 305 -11.55 -13.41 7.17
CA ARG A 305 -12.85 -13.17 6.52
C ARG A 305 -12.69 -12.97 5.03
N ALA A 306 -13.67 -13.42 4.24
CA ALA A 306 -13.70 -13.11 2.81
C ALA A 306 -14.30 -11.71 2.60
N GLU A 307 -13.56 -10.84 1.90
CA GLU A 307 -14.04 -9.54 1.47
C GLU A 307 -14.13 -9.46 -0.05
N ARG A 308 -15.18 -8.81 -0.53
CA ARG A 308 -15.44 -8.63 -1.95
C ARG A 308 -14.98 -7.24 -2.40
N HIS A 309 -13.97 -7.21 -3.25
CA HIS A 309 -13.54 -6.04 -3.99
C HIS A 309 -13.63 -6.31 -5.50
N ALA A 310 -12.61 -6.00 -6.29
CA ALA A 310 -12.49 -6.46 -7.67
C ALA A 310 -12.29 -7.98 -7.79
N ALA A 311 -11.99 -8.65 -6.68
CA ALA A 311 -11.91 -10.10 -6.49
C ALA A 311 -12.29 -10.42 -5.05
N TRP A 312 -12.49 -11.69 -4.71
CA TRP A 312 -12.56 -12.14 -3.32
C TRP A 312 -11.17 -12.18 -2.70
N HIS A 313 -11.03 -11.69 -1.48
CA HIS A 313 -9.79 -11.68 -0.71
C HIS A 313 -10.03 -12.20 0.70
N LEU A 314 -9.03 -12.91 1.25
CA LEU A 314 -8.98 -13.20 2.68
C LEU A 314 -8.31 -12.02 3.40
N VAL A 315 -9.04 -11.41 4.30
CA VAL A 315 -8.60 -10.26 5.09
C VAL A 315 -8.62 -10.61 6.56
N SER A 316 -7.62 -10.17 7.29
CA SER A 316 -7.57 -10.26 8.76
C SER A 316 -7.28 -8.90 9.34
N ASP A 317 -7.90 -8.57 10.48
CA ASP A 317 -7.65 -7.31 11.18
C ASP A 317 -6.78 -7.55 12.40
N VAL A 318 -5.73 -6.74 12.53
CA VAL A 318 -4.92 -6.64 13.75
C VAL A 318 -5.04 -5.23 14.29
N VAL A 319 -5.49 -5.12 15.53
CA VAL A 319 -5.73 -3.84 16.22
C VAL A 319 -4.84 -3.74 17.44
N GLY A 320 -4.24 -2.58 17.65
CA GLY A 320 -3.50 -2.26 18.88
C GLY A 320 -3.87 -0.88 19.40
N HIS A 321 -3.59 -0.63 20.68
CA HIS A 321 -3.67 0.70 21.27
C HIS A 321 -2.25 1.21 21.53
N LEU A 322 -1.90 2.31 20.89
CA LEU A 322 -0.57 2.91 20.97
C LEU A 322 -0.28 3.44 22.39
N GLY A 323 0.98 3.39 22.81
CA GLY A 323 1.42 4.07 24.00
C GLY A 323 1.17 5.60 23.89
N HIS A 324 0.93 6.24 25.04
CA HIS A 324 0.51 7.65 25.12
C HIS A 324 1.40 8.64 24.34
N ASP A 325 2.72 8.37 24.29
CA ASP A 325 3.70 9.27 23.66
C ASP A 325 4.16 8.79 22.28
N VAL A 326 3.48 7.78 21.70
CA VAL A 326 3.86 7.22 20.39
C VAL A 326 3.39 8.13 19.27
N THR A 327 4.34 8.69 18.53
CA THR A 327 4.09 9.53 17.37
C THR A 327 3.80 8.69 16.12
N ASP A 328 3.24 9.33 15.06
CA ASP A 328 3.04 8.66 13.77
C ASP A 328 4.37 8.21 13.15
N GLY A 329 5.43 9.00 13.32
CA GLY A 329 6.77 8.64 12.87
C GLY A 329 7.32 7.41 13.58
N GLN A 330 7.11 7.27 14.89
CA GLN A 330 7.51 6.09 15.67
C GLN A 330 6.69 4.86 15.29
N LEU A 331 5.37 5.01 15.05
CA LEU A 331 4.53 3.96 14.53
C LEU A 331 5.04 3.46 13.17
N LEU A 332 5.31 4.38 12.25
CA LEU A 332 5.86 4.03 10.93
C LEU A 332 7.21 3.32 11.04
N ARG A 333 8.14 3.84 11.85
CA ARG A 333 9.45 3.18 12.05
C ARG A 333 9.33 1.77 12.62
N ALA A 334 8.34 1.51 13.47
CA ALA A 334 8.13 0.21 14.07
C ALA A 334 7.54 -0.81 13.09
N THR A 335 6.75 -0.37 12.11
CA THR A 335 5.96 -1.23 11.24
C THR A 335 6.44 -1.29 9.79
N PHE A 336 7.22 -0.28 9.34
CA PHE A 336 7.70 -0.17 7.95
C PHE A 336 8.93 -1.07 7.67
N PRO A 337 9.02 -1.64 6.47
CA PRO A 337 7.99 -1.71 5.43
C PRO A 337 6.86 -2.68 5.80
N PRO A 338 5.69 -2.65 5.08
CA PRO A 338 4.57 -3.54 5.38
C PRO A 338 4.99 -5.01 5.41
N GLY A 339 4.61 -5.74 6.46
CA GLY A 339 5.02 -7.12 6.65
C GLY A 339 4.48 -8.07 5.58
N SER A 340 3.25 -7.81 5.07
CA SER A 340 2.61 -8.62 4.03
C SER A 340 3.39 -8.72 2.72
N VAL A 341 4.32 -7.77 2.50
CA VAL A 341 5.14 -7.68 1.28
C VAL A 341 6.65 -7.84 1.56
N THR A 342 7.01 -8.33 2.72
CA THR A 342 8.39 -8.65 3.12
C THR A 342 8.55 -10.15 3.37
N GLY A 343 8.42 -10.62 4.58
CA GLY A 343 8.51 -12.03 4.95
C GLY A 343 8.74 -12.21 6.44
N ALA A 344 8.88 -13.45 6.86
CA ALA A 344 9.03 -13.83 8.25
C ALA A 344 10.25 -14.73 8.47
N PRO A 345 11.16 -14.42 9.43
CA PRO A 345 11.30 -13.17 10.20
C PRO A 345 11.64 -11.97 9.30
N LYS A 346 11.06 -10.78 9.59
CA LYS A 346 11.08 -9.62 8.68
C LYS A 346 12.49 -9.21 8.24
N VAL A 347 13.40 -8.96 9.16
CA VAL A 347 14.74 -8.44 8.84
C VAL A 347 15.51 -9.45 7.99
N ARG A 348 15.49 -10.75 8.38
CA ARG A 348 16.18 -11.79 7.63
C ARG A 348 15.60 -11.97 6.23
N ALA A 349 14.30 -11.92 6.07
CA ALA A 349 13.65 -11.95 4.75
C ALA A 349 14.08 -10.76 3.89
N MET A 350 14.15 -9.54 4.48
CA MET A 350 14.60 -8.34 3.75
C MET A 350 16.07 -8.42 3.32
N GLU A 351 16.95 -9.05 4.12
CA GLU A 351 18.34 -9.31 3.73
C GLU A 351 18.39 -10.22 2.49
N ILE A 352 17.67 -11.34 2.52
CA ILE A 352 17.60 -12.30 1.41
C ILE A 352 16.99 -11.65 0.15
N ILE A 353 15.94 -10.84 0.31
CA ILE A 353 15.36 -10.06 -0.78
C ILE A 353 16.38 -9.13 -1.41
N ALA A 354 17.17 -8.41 -0.60
CA ALA A 354 18.20 -7.50 -1.09
C ALA A 354 19.31 -8.23 -1.86
N GLU A 355 19.61 -9.49 -1.51
CA GLU A 355 20.60 -10.31 -2.19
C GLU A 355 20.07 -10.92 -3.51
N LEU A 356 18.78 -11.27 -3.58
CA LEU A 356 18.23 -12.06 -4.67
C LEU A 356 17.51 -11.23 -5.74
N GLU A 357 16.96 -10.06 -5.40
CA GLU A 357 16.30 -9.20 -6.38
C GLU A 357 17.32 -8.48 -7.27
N ALA A 358 17.11 -8.54 -8.57
CA ALA A 358 18.02 -7.95 -9.55
C ALA A 358 17.88 -6.43 -9.66
N THR A 359 16.74 -5.86 -9.24
CA THR A 359 16.44 -4.43 -9.32
C THR A 359 15.81 -3.92 -8.04
N GLY A 360 16.04 -2.64 -7.72
CA GLY A 360 15.43 -1.98 -6.58
C GLY A 360 13.91 -1.85 -6.73
N ARG A 361 13.19 -1.96 -5.60
CA ARG A 361 11.72 -1.87 -5.55
C ARG A 361 11.18 -0.45 -5.72
N GLU A 362 12.00 0.56 -5.46
CA GLU A 362 11.65 1.98 -5.48
C GLU A 362 10.43 2.29 -4.57
N ALA A 363 9.31 2.78 -5.12
CA ALA A 363 8.08 2.98 -4.36
C ALA A 363 7.32 1.68 -4.08
N TYR A 364 7.43 0.69 -4.98
CA TYR A 364 6.74 -0.58 -4.86
C TYR A 364 6.99 -1.25 -3.52
N THR A 365 5.95 -1.79 -2.90
CA THR A 365 5.93 -2.38 -1.53
C THR A 365 6.23 -1.42 -0.38
N GLY A 366 6.20 -0.12 -0.65
CA GLY A 366 6.13 0.93 0.35
C GLY A 366 4.70 1.23 0.79
N ALA A 367 4.40 2.50 1.07
CA ALA A 367 3.09 2.98 1.50
C ALA A 367 2.69 4.29 0.80
N ILE A 368 1.39 4.48 0.52
CA ILE A 368 0.80 5.76 0.08
C ILE A 368 -0.39 6.10 0.97
N GLY A 369 -0.54 7.38 1.29
CA GLY A 369 -1.72 7.87 1.99
C GLY A 369 -1.49 9.21 2.65
N HIS A 370 -2.03 9.36 3.86
CA HIS A 370 -2.03 10.65 4.55
C HIS A 370 -1.77 10.54 6.05
N VAL A 371 -1.33 11.67 6.62
CA VAL A 371 -1.28 11.94 8.05
C VAL A 371 -1.90 13.31 8.30
N SER A 372 -3.01 13.36 9.02
CA SER A 372 -3.76 14.57 9.33
C SER A 372 -4.05 14.67 10.82
N SER A 373 -4.03 15.89 11.36
CA SER A 373 -4.42 16.13 12.75
C SER A 373 -5.92 15.88 12.99
N ALA A 374 -6.74 16.00 11.96
CA ALA A 374 -8.18 15.81 12.05
C ALA A 374 -8.58 14.36 11.71
N ALA A 375 -7.99 13.76 10.66
CA ALA A 375 -8.38 12.46 10.15
C ALA A 375 -7.46 11.31 10.60
N GLY A 376 -6.41 11.59 11.36
CA GLY A 376 -5.43 10.59 11.76
C GLY A 376 -4.48 10.17 10.63
N LEU A 377 -3.98 8.95 10.69
CA LEU A 377 -3.11 8.37 9.67
C LEU A 377 -3.86 7.25 8.93
N GLU A 378 -3.75 7.22 7.61
CA GLU A 378 -4.19 6.09 6.81
C GLU A 378 -3.28 5.90 5.60
N LEU A 379 -2.75 4.69 5.47
CA LEU A 379 -1.79 4.31 4.43
C LEU A 379 -2.18 2.97 3.81
N ASN A 380 -2.12 2.88 2.48
CA ASN A 380 -2.18 1.62 1.76
C ASN A 380 -0.80 0.97 1.61
N VAL A 381 -0.77 -0.30 1.22
CA VAL A 381 0.45 -0.96 0.72
C VAL A 381 0.63 -0.60 -0.76
N VAL A 382 1.83 -0.19 -1.17
CA VAL A 382 2.12 0.14 -2.59
C VAL A 382 2.31 -1.14 -3.39
N ILE A 383 1.19 -1.79 -3.70
CA ILE A 383 1.09 -2.90 -4.64
C ILE A 383 0.09 -2.54 -5.74
N ARG A 384 0.11 -3.26 -6.85
CA ARG A 384 -0.72 -2.93 -8.02
C ARG A 384 -0.53 -1.47 -8.44
N THR A 385 0.73 -1.02 -8.45
CA THR A 385 1.10 0.38 -8.62
C THR A 385 2.06 0.53 -9.79
N PHE A 386 1.71 1.43 -10.68
CA PHE A 386 2.60 1.88 -11.75
C PHE A 386 3.43 3.07 -11.28
N GLU A 387 4.71 3.04 -11.61
CA GLU A 387 5.65 4.13 -11.38
C GLU A 387 6.04 4.75 -12.72
N PHE A 388 5.81 6.05 -12.86
CA PHE A 388 6.16 6.84 -14.04
C PHE A 388 7.33 7.75 -13.69
N ALA A 389 8.39 7.72 -14.49
CA ALA A 389 9.56 8.55 -14.25
C ALA A 389 9.82 9.54 -15.36
N VAL A 390 10.30 10.71 -14.96
CA VAL A 390 10.83 11.71 -15.90
C VAL A 390 12.26 11.31 -16.25
N THR A 391 12.51 11.03 -17.55
CA THR A 391 13.84 10.83 -18.10
C THR A 391 14.02 11.81 -19.28
N GLY A 392 15.15 12.54 -19.32
CA GLY A 392 15.39 13.50 -20.39
C GLY A 392 14.38 14.67 -20.49
N GLY A 393 13.62 14.96 -19.42
CA GLY A 393 12.66 16.07 -19.37
C GLY A 393 11.22 15.71 -19.72
N SER A 394 10.92 14.44 -20.03
CA SER A 394 9.57 13.93 -20.24
C SER A 394 9.36 12.60 -19.50
N ILE A 395 8.10 12.23 -19.26
CA ILE A 395 7.76 10.89 -18.79
C ILE A 395 7.71 9.98 -20.01
N ASP A 396 8.67 9.08 -20.15
CA ASP A 396 8.80 8.18 -21.29
C ASP A 396 8.84 6.70 -20.90
N ARG A 397 8.78 6.41 -19.60
CA ARG A 397 8.83 5.05 -19.05
C ARG A 397 7.79 4.84 -17.97
N VAL A 398 7.29 3.61 -17.90
CA VAL A 398 6.40 3.13 -16.87
C VAL A 398 6.90 1.76 -16.37
N TRP A 399 6.84 1.58 -15.05
CA TRP A 399 7.14 0.31 -14.39
C TRP A 399 5.96 -0.18 -13.58
N LEU A 400 5.90 -1.48 -13.45
CA LEU A 400 4.98 -2.19 -12.57
C LEU A 400 5.78 -3.23 -11.78
N GLY A 401 5.87 -3.07 -10.47
CA GLY A 401 6.36 -4.10 -9.57
C GLY A 401 5.32 -5.19 -9.38
N VAL A 402 5.74 -6.44 -9.44
CA VAL A 402 4.90 -7.61 -9.13
C VAL A 402 5.70 -8.64 -8.35
N GLY A 403 5.03 -9.42 -7.49
CA GLY A 403 5.69 -10.43 -6.69
C GLY A 403 4.70 -11.35 -5.98
N GLY A 404 5.24 -12.37 -5.34
CA GLY A 404 4.52 -13.36 -4.57
C GLY A 404 5.24 -13.75 -3.29
N GLY A 405 4.49 -14.26 -2.32
CA GLY A 405 5.04 -14.80 -1.08
C GLY A 405 5.52 -16.23 -1.29
N VAL A 406 6.82 -16.42 -1.43
CA VAL A 406 7.43 -17.75 -1.60
C VAL A 406 7.47 -18.46 -0.24
N VAL A 407 6.90 -19.67 -0.19
CA VAL A 407 6.85 -20.57 0.97
C VAL A 407 7.47 -21.91 0.64
N ALA A 408 7.56 -22.83 1.62
CA ALA A 408 8.21 -24.12 1.45
C ALA A 408 7.65 -24.97 0.29
N ASP A 409 6.34 -24.87 0.03
CA ASP A 409 5.65 -25.62 -1.03
C ASP A 409 5.62 -24.87 -2.37
N SER A 410 6.20 -23.68 -2.44
CA SER A 410 6.26 -22.89 -3.67
C SER A 410 7.13 -23.55 -4.73
N THR A 411 6.69 -23.47 -5.98
CA THR A 411 7.49 -23.86 -7.14
C THR A 411 7.85 -22.64 -7.96
N PRO A 412 9.06 -22.57 -8.56
CA PRO A 412 9.46 -21.44 -9.40
C PRO A 412 8.46 -21.11 -10.50
N GLU A 413 7.89 -22.12 -11.14
CA GLU A 413 6.89 -21.96 -12.20
C GLU A 413 5.56 -21.43 -11.67
N GLY A 414 5.10 -21.94 -10.52
CA GLY A 414 3.85 -21.49 -9.89
C GLY A 414 3.89 -20.05 -9.46
N GLU A 415 4.96 -19.62 -8.76
CA GLU A 415 5.14 -18.24 -8.31
C GLU A 415 5.32 -17.26 -9.49
N TYR A 416 6.04 -17.69 -10.53
CA TYR A 416 6.15 -16.92 -11.77
C TYR A 416 4.78 -16.73 -12.44
N ALA A 417 3.99 -17.79 -12.58
CA ALA A 417 2.64 -17.73 -13.14
C ALA A 417 1.74 -16.81 -12.31
N GLU A 418 1.84 -16.85 -10.98
CA GLU A 418 1.09 -15.96 -10.07
C GLU A 418 1.47 -14.48 -10.29
N CYS A 419 2.75 -14.15 -10.48
CA CYS A 419 3.17 -12.81 -10.84
C CYS A 419 2.49 -12.31 -12.12
N LEU A 420 2.40 -13.14 -13.15
CA LEU A 420 1.73 -12.80 -14.42
C LEU A 420 0.22 -12.61 -14.26
N VAL A 421 -0.43 -13.48 -13.48
CA VAL A 421 -1.87 -13.34 -13.15
C VAL A 421 -2.16 -12.02 -12.44
N LYS A 422 -1.28 -11.58 -11.53
CA LYS A 422 -1.41 -10.30 -10.85
C LYS A 422 -1.15 -9.11 -11.76
N ALA A 423 -0.20 -9.22 -12.70
CA ALA A 423 0.19 -8.12 -13.59
C ALA A 423 -0.81 -7.87 -14.72
N ARG A 424 -1.32 -8.93 -15.35
CA ARG A 424 -2.12 -8.85 -16.58
C ARG A 424 -3.32 -7.92 -16.48
N PRO A 425 -4.22 -8.02 -15.50
CA PRO A 425 -5.38 -7.13 -15.43
C PRO A 425 -5.01 -5.66 -15.21
N LEU A 426 -3.87 -5.38 -14.57
CA LEU A 426 -3.38 -4.02 -14.36
C LEU A 426 -2.87 -3.42 -15.68
N ILE A 427 -2.05 -4.18 -16.41
CA ILE A 427 -1.51 -3.77 -17.70
C ILE A 427 -2.63 -3.55 -18.71
N GLU A 428 -3.62 -4.45 -18.76
CA GLU A 428 -4.79 -4.32 -19.62
C GLU A 428 -5.66 -3.12 -19.25
N ALA A 429 -5.74 -2.77 -17.95
CA ALA A 429 -6.51 -1.63 -17.48
C ALA A 429 -6.01 -0.30 -18.05
N ILE A 430 -4.71 -0.18 -18.32
CA ILE A 430 -4.10 0.98 -18.97
C ILE A 430 -3.85 0.76 -20.46
N GLY A 431 -4.45 -0.28 -21.08
CA GLY A 431 -4.34 -0.55 -22.52
C GLY A 431 -2.99 -1.13 -22.96
N GLY A 432 -2.15 -1.59 -22.05
CA GLY A 432 -0.86 -2.21 -22.32
C GLY A 432 -0.97 -3.69 -22.72
N ARG A 433 0.17 -4.26 -23.08
CA ARG A 433 0.34 -5.69 -23.40
C ARG A 433 1.58 -6.21 -22.68
N LEU A 434 1.54 -7.50 -22.32
CA LEU A 434 2.67 -8.21 -21.72
C LEU A 434 3.29 -9.13 -22.78
N ASP A 435 4.62 -9.03 -22.99
CA ASP A 435 5.34 -9.94 -23.87
C ASP A 435 5.62 -11.26 -23.14
N LEU A 436 4.96 -12.33 -23.60
CA LEU A 436 5.08 -13.68 -23.04
C LEU A 436 5.94 -14.61 -23.90
N ARG A 437 6.82 -14.08 -24.76
CA ARG A 437 7.60 -14.90 -25.70
C ARG A 437 8.48 -15.98 -25.08
N ALA A 438 8.47 -16.13 -23.76
CA ALA A 438 9.20 -17.15 -23.01
C ALA A 438 8.29 -18.16 -22.29
N GLU A 439 6.99 -18.27 -22.60
CA GLU A 439 6.14 -19.30 -22.01
C GLU A 439 6.26 -20.63 -22.76
N PRO A 440 6.68 -21.74 -22.09
CA PRO A 440 6.24 -23.06 -22.49
C PRO A 440 4.73 -23.17 -22.17
N ASP A 441 3.95 -23.78 -23.07
CA ASP A 441 2.52 -24.07 -22.92
C ASP A 441 2.20 -24.64 -21.52
N ALA A 442 1.77 -23.77 -20.62
CA ALA A 442 1.32 -24.17 -19.28
C ALA A 442 -0.18 -24.49 -19.34
N SER A 443 -0.50 -25.71 -19.71
CA SER A 443 -1.80 -26.31 -19.36
C SER A 443 -1.90 -26.32 -17.82
N PRO A 444 -3.04 -25.97 -17.21
CA PRO A 444 -3.20 -26.00 -15.76
C PRO A 444 -3.03 -27.42 -15.26
N SER A 445 -1.94 -27.68 -14.54
CA SER A 445 -1.69 -28.96 -13.91
C SER A 445 -2.58 -29.15 -12.68
N GLN A 446 -3.08 -30.32 -12.56
CA GLN A 446 -4.03 -30.95 -11.63
C GLN A 446 -3.86 -30.62 -10.14
N PRO A 447 -4.93 -30.80 -9.33
CA PRO A 447 -4.96 -30.38 -7.92
C PRO A 447 -4.04 -31.22 -7.03
N TRP A 448 -3.50 -30.54 -6.05
CA TRP A 448 -2.46 -30.95 -5.12
C TRP A 448 -2.96 -31.99 -4.10
N ASP A 449 -2.49 -33.22 -4.21
CA ASP A 449 -2.53 -34.22 -3.15
C ASP A 449 -1.13 -34.30 -2.51
N ARG A 450 -0.81 -33.45 -1.52
CA ARG A 450 0.31 -33.63 -0.59
C ARG A 450 -0.06 -33.09 0.77
N HIS A 451 0.22 -33.87 1.81
CA HIS A 451 -0.01 -33.56 3.21
C HIS A 451 0.70 -32.26 3.61
N VAL A 452 -0.08 -31.26 4.00
CA VAL A 452 0.39 -30.03 4.64
C VAL A 452 0.21 -30.22 6.16
N PRO A 453 1.20 -29.89 7.00
CA PRO A 453 1.03 -29.88 8.45
C PRO A 453 -0.11 -28.93 8.83
N ALA A 454 -1.05 -29.36 9.64
CA ALA A 454 -2.16 -28.55 10.10
C ALA A 454 -1.71 -27.66 11.27
N VAL A 455 -1.90 -26.36 11.14
CA VAL A 455 -1.79 -25.42 12.26
C VAL A 455 -3.13 -25.43 12.99
N VAL A 456 -3.13 -25.84 14.26
CA VAL A 456 -4.33 -25.85 15.10
C VAL A 456 -4.29 -24.65 16.04
N ALA A 457 -5.27 -23.77 15.94
CA ALA A 457 -5.48 -22.68 16.90
C ALA A 457 -6.45 -23.17 17.99
N ASP A 458 -6.07 -23.08 19.25
CA ASP A 458 -6.95 -23.36 20.39
C ASP A 458 -7.58 -22.05 20.89
N PRO A 459 -8.91 -21.87 20.73
CA PRO A 459 -9.59 -20.66 21.15
C PRO A 459 -9.73 -20.50 22.66
N ALA A 460 -9.39 -21.52 23.46
CA ALA A 460 -9.58 -21.50 24.91
C ALA A 460 -8.45 -20.82 25.70
N LEU A 461 -7.29 -20.56 25.05
CA LEU A 461 -6.11 -20.06 25.75
C LEU A 461 -5.96 -18.53 25.75
N GLY A 462 -6.78 -17.76 25.01
CA GLY A 462 -6.74 -16.29 25.02
C GLY A 462 -5.41 -15.67 24.54
N LEU A 463 -4.41 -16.48 24.32
CA LEU A 463 -3.13 -16.25 23.66
C LEU A 463 -3.07 -17.27 22.54
N TYR A 464 -2.88 -16.82 21.31
CA TYR A 464 -2.70 -17.72 20.17
C TYR A 464 -1.27 -18.26 20.21
N ASP A 465 -1.07 -19.35 20.96
CA ASP A 465 0.16 -20.13 20.85
C ASP A 465 0.15 -20.82 19.48
N THR A 466 1.14 -20.51 18.68
CA THR A 466 1.31 -21.15 17.39
C THR A 466 1.90 -22.53 17.60
N VAL A 467 1.07 -23.54 17.55
CA VAL A 467 1.49 -24.95 17.68
C VAL A 467 1.64 -25.54 16.30
N LEU A 468 2.84 -25.96 15.94
CA LEU A 468 3.11 -26.71 14.74
C LEU A 468 2.84 -28.20 14.99
N VAL A 469 1.92 -28.81 14.26
CA VAL A 469 1.63 -30.25 14.39
C VAL A 469 2.24 -30.98 13.20
N THR A 470 3.30 -31.76 13.43
CA THR A 470 3.82 -32.70 12.44
C THR A 470 3.56 -34.13 12.96
N ASP A 471 3.01 -34.99 12.11
CA ASP A 471 2.72 -36.40 12.39
C ASP A 471 1.91 -36.66 13.70
N GLY A 472 1.00 -35.72 14.03
CA GLY A 472 0.13 -35.86 15.20
C GLY A 472 0.77 -35.48 16.54
N VAL A 473 1.95 -34.93 16.55
CA VAL A 473 2.63 -34.44 17.77
C VAL A 473 2.65 -32.92 17.78
N ALA A 474 2.13 -32.30 18.84
CA ALA A 474 2.18 -30.86 19.06
C ALA A 474 3.55 -30.44 19.59
N ILE A 475 4.19 -29.44 18.96
CA ILE A 475 5.44 -28.84 19.43
C ILE A 475 5.12 -27.43 19.91
N ASP A 476 5.34 -27.19 21.19
CA ASP A 476 5.24 -25.87 21.80
C ASP A 476 6.48 -25.02 21.42
N LEU A 477 6.27 -23.87 20.83
CA LEU A 477 7.35 -22.99 20.38
C LEU A 477 7.79 -21.96 21.43
N GLU A 478 7.30 -22.05 22.67
CA GLU A 478 7.74 -21.21 23.81
C GLU A 478 8.73 -21.91 24.75
N ALA A 479 9.38 -22.99 24.37
CA ALA A 479 10.40 -23.67 25.20
C ALA A 479 11.82 -23.32 24.76
#